data_4013eb93b9d337e3d3800d95943a3588
#
_entry.id   4013eb93b9d337e3d3800d95943a3588
#
_cell.length_a   1.000
_cell.length_b   1.000
_cell.length_c   1.000
_cell.angle_alpha   90.00
_cell.angle_beta   90.00
_cell.angle_gamma   90.00
#
_symmetry.space_group_name_H-M   'P 1'
#
loop_
_entity.id
_entity.type
_entity.pdbx_description
1 polymer ?
#
loop_
_entity_poly.entity_id
_entity_poly.type
_entity_poly.pdbx_seq_one_letter_code
_entity_poly.pdbx_strand_id
1 'polypeptide(L)'
;DGRFVMICIFSDRHVDALAVAGGFAAAFKRIETEAGVDLKTDAGRWTARAQLCAVIEPWVAAHTAADVGAALRKAGALWAPYQTFRELAADKDAVHDNPMFTVLDQPGIGRYPVAASPLQFGAVPREVPRIAPTLGQHTDEILSAILGLPDHEIARLHDEKVIGGPR
;
A
#
# COMPACT_ATOMS: atom_id res chain seq x y z
N ASP A 1 22.59 6.55 -3.92
CA ASP A 1 22.42 6.49 -2.47
C ASP A 1 21.87 5.15 -1.95
N GLY A 2 21.67 4.15 -2.84
CA GLY A 2 21.15 2.82 -2.50
C GLY A 2 19.65 2.75 -2.17
N ARG A 3 18.91 3.82 -2.37
CA ARG A 3 17.45 3.87 -2.19
C ARG A 3 16.72 3.57 -3.49
N PHE A 4 15.49 3.08 -3.37
CA PHE A 4 14.62 2.79 -4.50
C PHE A 4 13.50 3.82 -4.61
N VAL A 5 13.05 4.03 -5.83
CA VAL A 5 11.85 4.83 -6.13
C VAL A 5 10.89 4.00 -6.97
N MET A 6 9.60 4.20 -6.73
CA MET A 6 8.53 3.67 -7.59
C MET A 6 8.11 4.76 -8.57
N ILE A 7 8.04 4.43 -9.86
CA ILE A 7 7.53 5.33 -10.91
C ILE A 7 6.33 4.64 -11.55
N CYS A 8 5.18 5.33 -11.62
CA CYS A 8 3.94 4.81 -12.16
C CYS A 8 3.51 5.59 -13.40
N ILE A 9 3.05 4.87 -14.43
CA ILE A 9 2.55 5.44 -15.67
C ILE A 9 1.12 4.91 -15.91
N PHE A 10 0.11 5.79 -15.76
CA PHE A 10 -1.30 5.45 -15.98
C PHE A 10 -1.94 6.20 -17.15
N SER A 11 -1.19 7.10 -17.81
CA SER A 11 -1.69 7.88 -18.94
C SER A 11 -0.54 8.43 -19.77
N ASP A 12 -0.86 8.88 -20.98
CA ASP A 12 0.06 9.49 -21.94
C ASP A 12 0.88 10.62 -21.32
N ARG A 13 0.22 11.52 -20.57
CA ARG A 13 0.89 12.64 -19.90
C ARG A 13 1.96 12.19 -18.91
N HIS A 14 1.82 11.00 -18.30
CA HIS A 14 2.84 10.48 -17.39
C HIS A 14 4.08 9.97 -18.14
N VAL A 15 3.90 9.45 -19.38
CA VAL A 15 5.02 9.13 -20.27
C VAL A 15 5.80 10.40 -20.61
N ASP A 16 5.07 11.45 -21.04
CA ASP A 16 5.67 12.74 -21.39
C ASP A 16 6.36 13.39 -20.18
N ALA A 17 5.73 13.33 -19.01
CA ALA A 17 6.29 13.85 -17.76
C ALA A 17 7.59 13.11 -17.37
N LEU A 18 7.64 11.79 -17.49
CA LEU A 18 8.83 11.00 -17.23
C LEU A 18 9.94 11.34 -18.24
N ALA A 19 9.58 11.48 -19.52
CA ALA A 19 10.53 11.89 -20.58
C ALA A 19 11.14 13.27 -20.28
N VAL A 20 10.35 14.20 -19.76
CA VAL A 20 10.83 15.53 -19.34
C VAL A 20 11.72 15.44 -18.10
N ALA A 21 11.32 14.66 -17.08
CA ALA A 21 12.07 14.56 -15.83
C ALA A 21 13.50 14.07 -16.00
N GLY A 22 13.72 13.06 -16.84
CA GLY A 22 15.03 12.47 -17.07
C GLY A 22 15.69 12.88 -18.40
N GLY A 23 15.05 13.75 -19.21
CA GLY A 23 15.56 14.13 -20.52
C GLY A 23 15.47 12.99 -21.55
N PHE A 24 14.49 12.08 -21.44
CA PHE A 24 14.42 10.85 -22.23
C PHE A 24 13.70 10.98 -23.57
N ALA A 25 13.23 12.15 -23.97
CA ALA A 25 12.39 12.31 -25.16
C ALA A 25 12.98 11.66 -26.44
N ALA A 26 14.27 11.89 -26.72
CA ALA A 26 14.92 11.29 -27.85
C ALA A 26 15.10 9.76 -27.75
N ALA A 27 15.39 9.26 -26.54
CA ALA A 27 15.51 7.83 -26.26
C ALA A 27 14.17 7.12 -26.42
N PHE A 28 13.09 7.68 -25.88
CA PHE A 28 11.74 7.12 -26.01
C PHE A 28 11.29 7.07 -27.47
N LYS A 29 11.55 8.15 -28.24
CA LYS A 29 11.24 8.17 -29.69
C LYS A 29 12.00 7.10 -30.46
N ARG A 30 13.28 6.87 -30.11
CA ARG A 30 14.07 5.79 -30.70
C ARG A 30 13.50 4.42 -30.36
N ILE A 31 13.11 4.17 -29.08
CA ILE A 31 12.49 2.91 -28.66
C ILE A 31 11.20 2.65 -29.44
N GLU A 32 10.33 3.64 -29.59
CA GLU A 32 9.11 3.52 -30.41
C GLU A 32 9.40 3.08 -31.82
N THR A 33 10.42 3.71 -32.45
CA THR A 33 10.80 3.42 -33.83
C THR A 33 11.39 2.01 -33.98
N GLU A 34 12.32 1.63 -33.09
CA GLU A 34 13.06 0.37 -33.18
C GLU A 34 12.17 -0.83 -32.81
N ALA A 35 11.29 -0.67 -31.82
CA ALA A 35 10.39 -1.73 -31.36
C ALA A 35 9.05 -1.75 -32.11
N GLY A 36 8.75 -0.73 -32.92
CA GLY A 36 7.47 -0.61 -33.63
C GLY A 36 6.27 -0.48 -32.68
N VAL A 37 6.43 0.22 -31.56
CA VAL A 37 5.39 0.34 -30.51
C VAL A 37 5.06 1.81 -30.25
N ASP A 38 3.88 2.03 -29.65
CA ASP A 38 3.48 3.32 -29.11
C ASP A 38 3.60 3.25 -27.57
N LEU A 39 4.53 4.02 -26.99
CA LEU A 39 4.75 4.07 -25.53
C LEU A 39 3.60 4.74 -24.77
N LYS A 40 2.67 5.38 -25.44
CA LYS A 40 1.46 5.91 -24.82
C LYS A 40 0.45 4.81 -24.48
N THR A 41 0.58 3.62 -25.06
CA THR A 41 -0.24 2.46 -24.74
C THR A 41 0.41 1.57 -23.67
N ASP A 42 -0.39 0.90 -22.84
CA ASP A 42 0.11 -0.07 -21.86
C ASP A 42 0.81 -1.25 -22.54
N ALA A 43 0.25 -1.74 -23.64
CA ALA A 43 0.83 -2.83 -24.43
C ALA A 43 2.21 -2.44 -25.02
N GLY A 44 2.35 -1.21 -25.52
CA GLY A 44 3.62 -0.69 -26.04
C GLY A 44 4.68 -0.59 -24.95
N ARG A 45 4.32 -0.02 -23.79
CA ARG A 45 5.22 0.04 -22.62
C ARG A 45 5.63 -1.33 -22.12
N TRP A 46 4.70 -2.27 -22.07
CA TRP A 46 5.01 -3.63 -21.65
C TRP A 46 5.95 -4.33 -22.63
N THR A 47 5.72 -4.18 -23.91
CA THR A 47 6.60 -4.73 -24.97
C THR A 47 8.00 -4.15 -24.88
N ALA A 48 8.12 -2.83 -24.72
CA ALA A 48 9.40 -2.12 -24.67
C ALA A 48 10.00 -2.00 -23.25
N ARG A 49 9.45 -2.68 -22.24
CA ARG A 49 9.84 -2.49 -20.83
C ARG A 49 11.34 -2.63 -20.55
N ALA A 50 12.02 -3.57 -21.23
CA ALA A 50 13.46 -3.76 -21.06
C ALA A 50 14.27 -2.54 -21.57
N GLN A 51 13.88 -1.99 -22.73
CA GLN A 51 14.51 -0.81 -23.30
C GLN A 51 14.23 0.45 -22.45
N LEU A 52 13.01 0.58 -21.93
CA LEU A 52 12.65 1.66 -20.99
C LEU A 52 13.47 1.58 -19.69
N CYS A 53 13.57 0.40 -19.07
CA CYS A 53 14.41 0.20 -17.91
C CYS A 53 15.87 0.53 -18.18
N ALA A 54 16.42 0.07 -19.31
CA ALA A 54 17.80 0.36 -19.72
C ALA A 54 18.11 1.86 -19.87
N VAL A 55 17.10 2.69 -20.13
CA VAL A 55 17.24 4.16 -20.21
C VAL A 55 17.05 4.81 -18.84
N ILE A 56 16.07 4.35 -18.05
CA ILE A 56 15.67 5.00 -16.81
C ILE A 56 16.59 4.63 -15.64
N GLU A 57 16.97 3.36 -15.52
CA GLU A 57 17.77 2.86 -14.38
C GLU A 57 19.13 3.57 -14.23
N PRO A 58 19.93 3.79 -15.29
CA PRO A 58 21.20 4.51 -15.16
C PRO A 58 21.02 5.95 -14.66
N TRP A 59 19.96 6.63 -15.10
CA TRP A 59 19.66 7.97 -14.63
C TRP A 59 19.28 7.97 -13.14
N VAL A 60 18.42 7.05 -12.72
CA VAL A 60 18.06 6.92 -11.30
C VAL A 60 19.30 6.56 -10.46
N ALA A 61 20.13 5.64 -10.91
CA ALA A 61 21.34 5.22 -10.22
C ALA A 61 22.40 6.33 -10.05
N ALA A 62 22.44 7.28 -11.00
CA ALA A 62 23.37 8.41 -10.98
C ALA A 62 22.96 9.55 -10.04
N HIS A 63 21.74 9.52 -9.47
CA HIS A 63 21.19 10.59 -8.64
C HIS A 63 20.75 10.05 -7.26
N THR A 64 20.53 10.96 -6.31
CA THR A 64 19.89 10.57 -5.05
C THR A 64 18.38 10.39 -5.24
N ALA A 65 17.74 9.58 -4.40
CA ALA A 65 16.29 9.43 -4.44
C ALA A 65 15.54 10.76 -4.25
N ALA A 66 16.13 11.69 -3.48
CA ALA A 66 15.60 13.05 -3.29
C ALA A 66 15.64 13.86 -4.59
N ASP A 67 16.75 13.83 -5.33
CA ASP A 67 16.91 14.55 -6.60
C ASP A 67 16.00 13.99 -7.69
N VAL A 68 15.95 12.64 -7.80
CA VAL A 68 15.01 11.96 -8.70
C VAL A 68 13.57 12.35 -8.39
N GLY A 69 13.19 12.31 -7.11
CA GLY A 69 11.87 12.70 -6.67
C GLY A 69 11.54 14.17 -6.94
N ALA A 70 12.49 15.07 -6.79
CA ALA A 70 12.32 16.49 -7.12
C ALA A 70 12.10 16.70 -8.62
N ALA A 71 12.89 16.01 -9.49
CA ALA A 71 12.74 16.07 -10.93
C ALA A 71 11.38 15.52 -11.39
N LEU A 72 11.00 14.35 -10.88
CA LEU A 72 9.72 13.70 -11.22
C LEU A 72 8.52 14.57 -10.78
N ARG A 73 8.56 15.13 -9.55
CA ARG A 73 7.51 16.02 -9.05
C ARG A 73 7.38 17.29 -9.90
N LYS A 74 8.51 17.92 -10.25
CA LYS A 74 8.54 19.11 -11.09
C LYS A 74 7.94 18.87 -12.47
N ALA A 75 8.15 17.68 -13.04
CA ALA A 75 7.60 17.30 -14.32
C ALA A 75 6.13 16.82 -14.26
N GLY A 76 5.58 16.58 -13.08
CA GLY A 76 4.24 16.04 -12.90
C GLY A 76 4.14 14.52 -13.12
N ALA A 77 5.26 13.81 -13.03
CA ALA A 77 5.28 12.35 -13.06
C ALA A 77 4.80 11.76 -11.74
N LEU A 78 4.14 10.60 -11.79
CA LEU A 78 3.73 9.88 -10.58
C LEU A 78 4.90 9.05 -10.06
N TRP A 79 5.24 9.29 -8.81
CA TRP A 79 6.31 8.59 -8.14
C TRP A 79 6.09 8.52 -6.63
N ALA A 80 6.79 7.59 -6.00
CA ALA A 80 6.89 7.52 -4.53
C ALA A 80 8.27 6.98 -4.12
N PRO A 81 8.80 7.37 -2.96
CA PRO A 81 9.95 6.69 -2.39
C PRO A 81 9.55 5.25 -2.02
N TYR A 82 10.47 4.31 -2.19
CA TYR A 82 10.27 2.95 -1.73
C TYR A 82 10.72 2.88 -0.27
N GLN A 83 9.74 2.88 0.62
CA GLN A 83 9.97 2.91 2.07
C GLN A 83 9.88 1.51 2.67
N THR A 84 10.68 1.26 3.69
CA THR A 84 10.47 0.11 4.58
C THR A 84 9.24 0.35 5.47
N PHE A 85 8.64 -0.71 6.02
CA PHE A 85 7.55 -0.56 6.99
C PHE A 85 7.97 0.24 8.23
N ARG A 86 9.24 0.16 8.64
CA ARG A 86 9.77 0.96 9.74
C ARG A 86 9.76 2.46 9.42
N GLU A 87 10.18 2.83 8.22
CA GLU A 87 10.17 4.22 7.75
C GLU A 87 8.74 4.73 7.59
N LEU A 88 7.86 3.93 6.99
CA LEU A 88 6.44 4.27 6.85
C LEU A 88 5.77 4.47 8.21
N ALA A 89 6.02 3.58 9.19
CA ALA A 89 5.44 3.69 10.52
C ALA A 89 5.93 4.95 11.29
N ALA A 90 7.11 5.47 10.94
CA ALA A 90 7.65 6.70 11.50
C ALA A 90 7.27 7.97 10.70
N ASP A 91 6.67 7.81 9.54
CA ASP A 91 6.29 8.91 8.65
C ASP A 91 5.13 9.70 9.25
N LYS A 92 5.38 11.00 9.47
CA LYS A 92 4.41 11.87 10.11
C LYS A 92 3.19 12.10 9.23
N ASP A 93 3.41 12.44 7.98
CA ASP A 93 2.33 12.81 7.06
C ASP A 93 1.56 11.58 6.57
N ALA A 94 2.27 10.46 6.32
CA ALA A 94 1.64 9.24 5.82
C ALA A 94 0.84 8.48 6.90
N VAL A 95 1.26 8.52 8.17
CA VAL A 95 0.66 7.72 9.25
C VAL A 95 0.16 8.59 10.41
N HIS A 96 1.01 9.42 11.03
CA HIS A 96 0.65 10.08 12.27
C HIS A 96 -0.36 11.21 12.11
N ASP A 97 -0.25 12.02 11.07
CA ASP A 97 -1.19 13.12 10.77
C ASP A 97 -2.31 12.69 9.81
N ASN A 98 -2.27 11.43 9.36
CA ASN A 98 -3.29 10.88 8.47
C ASN A 98 -4.49 10.36 9.28
N PRO A 99 -5.70 10.97 9.11
CA PRO A 99 -6.88 10.58 9.88
C PRO A 99 -7.40 9.16 9.59
N MET A 100 -6.81 8.47 8.62
CA MET A 100 -7.08 7.06 8.37
C MET A 100 -6.50 6.16 9.48
N PHE A 101 -5.43 6.60 10.15
CA PHE A 101 -4.79 5.80 11.18
C PHE A 101 -5.24 6.20 12.59
N THR A 102 -5.42 5.18 13.42
CA THR A 102 -5.72 5.34 14.85
C THR A 102 -4.75 4.47 15.64
N VAL A 103 -4.17 5.02 16.70
CA VAL A 103 -3.33 4.22 17.59
C VAL A 103 -4.21 3.41 18.52
N LEU A 104 -4.14 2.09 18.43
CA LEU A 104 -4.83 1.15 19.32
C LEU A 104 -3.82 0.53 20.29
N ASP A 105 -4.33 0.16 21.47
CA ASP A 105 -3.59 -0.63 22.46
C ASP A 105 -4.11 -2.06 22.41
N GLN A 106 -3.40 -2.92 21.70
CA GLN A 106 -3.79 -4.31 21.48
C GLN A 106 -3.22 -5.19 22.61
N PRO A 107 -4.05 -5.90 23.38
CA PRO A 107 -3.60 -6.83 24.39
C PRO A 107 -2.56 -7.83 23.85
N GLY A 108 -1.47 -8.01 24.57
CA GLY A 108 -0.38 -8.92 24.19
C GLY A 108 0.59 -8.40 23.11
N ILE A 109 0.28 -7.26 22.45
CA ILE A 109 1.11 -6.65 21.39
C ILE A 109 1.58 -5.25 21.80
N GLY A 110 0.69 -4.44 22.42
CA GLY A 110 0.96 -3.05 22.78
C GLY A 110 0.36 -2.04 21.78
N ARG A 111 0.90 -0.83 21.78
CA ARG A 111 0.36 0.31 21.01
C ARG A 111 0.96 0.36 19.63
N TYR A 112 0.10 0.45 18.60
CA TYR A 112 0.52 0.63 17.22
C TYR A 112 -0.57 1.31 16.38
N PRO A 113 -0.21 1.98 15.24
CA PRO A 113 -1.18 2.58 14.34
C PRO A 113 -1.90 1.50 13.52
N VAL A 114 -3.22 1.59 13.49
CA VAL A 114 -4.11 0.70 12.72
C VAL A 114 -4.84 1.54 11.68
N ALA A 115 -4.86 1.08 10.44
CA ALA A 115 -5.59 1.74 9.37
C ALA A 115 -7.08 1.40 9.43
N ALA A 116 -7.92 2.44 9.32
CA ALA A 116 -9.36 2.31 9.06
C ALA A 116 -9.65 2.25 7.55
N SER A 117 -10.92 2.34 7.18
CA SER A 117 -11.31 2.44 5.78
C SER A 117 -10.66 3.67 5.10
N PRO A 118 -10.08 3.52 3.90
CA PRO A 118 -9.60 4.66 3.11
C PRO A 118 -10.74 5.53 2.58
N LEU A 119 -11.97 5.00 2.56
CA LEU A 119 -13.14 5.74 2.11
C LEU A 119 -13.59 6.73 3.19
N GLN A 120 -13.89 7.94 2.75
CA GLN A 120 -14.44 8.99 3.60
C GLN A 120 -15.75 9.50 2.98
N PHE A 121 -16.81 9.47 3.78
CA PHE A 121 -18.12 9.97 3.40
C PHE A 121 -18.40 11.25 4.19
N GLY A 122 -18.87 12.31 3.51
CA GLY A 122 -19.13 13.60 4.17
C GLY A 122 -20.28 13.58 5.19
N ALA A 123 -21.21 12.65 5.04
CA ALA A 123 -22.40 12.55 5.90
C ALA A 123 -22.29 11.49 7.00
N VAL A 124 -21.26 10.67 6.98
CA VAL A 124 -21.09 9.56 7.95
C VAL A 124 -19.73 9.65 8.58
N PRO A 125 -19.62 9.65 9.92
CA PRO A 125 -18.34 9.60 10.60
C PRO A 125 -17.55 8.34 10.18
N ARG A 126 -16.21 8.48 10.12
CA ARG A 126 -15.34 7.34 9.88
C ARG A 126 -15.40 6.41 11.09
N GLU A 127 -15.59 5.12 10.84
CA GLU A 127 -15.47 4.12 11.91
C GLU A 127 -14.03 4.03 12.40
N VAL A 128 -13.87 4.04 13.71
CA VAL A 128 -12.59 3.81 14.37
C VAL A 128 -12.33 2.30 14.38
N PRO A 129 -11.14 1.84 14.00
CA PRO A 129 -10.77 0.45 14.12
C PRO A 129 -10.92 -0.06 15.55
N ARG A 130 -11.30 -1.32 15.68
CA ARG A 130 -11.41 -1.98 16.99
C ARG A 130 -10.19 -2.89 17.22
N ILE A 131 -9.88 -3.17 18.47
CA ILE A 131 -8.88 -4.16 18.84
C ILE A 131 -9.29 -5.54 18.29
N ALA A 132 -8.31 -6.32 17.87
CA ALA A 132 -8.56 -7.68 17.44
C ALA A 132 -9.02 -8.54 18.63
N PRO A 133 -10.01 -9.43 18.44
CA PRO A 133 -10.44 -10.34 19.50
C PRO A 133 -9.31 -11.33 19.85
N THR A 134 -9.27 -11.74 21.10
CA THR A 134 -8.41 -12.84 21.52
C THR A 134 -9.00 -14.18 21.06
N LEU A 135 -8.16 -15.20 20.96
CA LEU A 135 -8.62 -16.54 20.57
C LEU A 135 -9.68 -17.03 21.56
N GLY A 136 -10.84 -17.45 21.03
CA GLY A 136 -11.95 -17.95 21.83
C GLY A 136 -12.82 -16.87 22.48
N GLN A 137 -12.54 -15.57 22.30
CA GLN A 137 -13.27 -14.48 22.95
C GLN A 137 -14.77 -14.50 22.70
N HIS A 138 -15.21 -14.90 21.52
CA HIS A 138 -16.61 -14.91 21.09
C HIS A 138 -17.19 -16.32 20.93
N THR A 139 -16.53 -17.35 21.47
CA THR A 139 -16.96 -18.74 21.27
C THR A 139 -18.40 -18.96 21.76
N ASP A 140 -18.70 -18.62 23.00
CA ASP A 140 -20.01 -18.85 23.61
C ASP A 140 -21.10 -17.99 22.97
N GLU A 141 -20.78 -16.74 22.66
CA GLU A 141 -21.67 -15.81 21.93
C GLU A 141 -22.08 -16.38 20.57
N ILE A 142 -21.11 -16.88 19.79
CA ILE A 142 -21.38 -17.45 18.46
C ILE A 142 -22.21 -18.74 18.57
N LEU A 143 -21.86 -19.62 19.50
CA LEU A 143 -22.59 -20.87 19.71
C LEU A 143 -24.04 -20.64 20.16
N SER A 144 -24.24 -19.67 21.05
CA SER A 144 -25.58 -19.29 21.50
C SER A 144 -26.34 -18.49 20.41
N ALA A 145 -25.77 -17.38 19.90
CA ALA A 145 -26.51 -16.45 19.05
C ALA A 145 -26.72 -16.98 17.62
N ILE A 146 -25.77 -17.74 17.06
CA ILE A 146 -25.83 -18.20 15.67
C ILE A 146 -26.34 -19.64 15.58
N LEU A 147 -25.82 -20.54 16.43
CA LEU A 147 -26.22 -21.96 16.41
C LEU A 147 -27.40 -22.25 17.31
N GLY A 148 -27.80 -21.33 18.20
CA GLY A 148 -28.93 -21.50 19.10
C GLY A 148 -28.69 -22.57 20.17
N LEU A 149 -27.43 -22.88 20.49
CA LEU A 149 -27.11 -23.86 21.53
C LEU A 149 -27.52 -23.32 22.89
N PRO A 150 -28.17 -24.13 23.71
CA PRO A 150 -28.50 -23.73 25.09
C PRO A 150 -27.24 -23.75 25.97
N ASP A 151 -27.25 -22.95 27.03
CA ASP A 151 -26.10 -22.76 27.93
C ASP A 151 -25.53 -24.06 28.50
N HIS A 152 -26.39 -25.04 28.80
CA HIS A 152 -25.94 -26.33 29.35
C HIS A 152 -25.15 -27.15 28.34
N GLU A 153 -25.46 -27.02 27.06
CA GLU A 153 -24.73 -27.70 25.96
C GLU A 153 -23.37 -27.03 25.75
N ILE A 154 -23.32 -25.69 25.78
CA ILE A 154 -22.08 -24.93 25.71
C ILE A 154 -21.16 -25.29 26.89
N ALA A 155 -21.70 -25.36 28.10
CA ALA A 155 -20.96 -25.77 29.27
C ALA A 155 -20.41 -27.20 29.14
N ARG A 156 -21.19 -28.15 28.60
CA ARG A 156 -20.74 -29.53 28.32
C ARG A 156 -19.55 -29.52 27.34
N LEU A 157 -19.60 -28.70 26.26
CA LEU A 157 -18.52 -28.61 25.30
C LEU A 157 -17.24 -28.05 25.91
N HIS A 158 -17.33 -27.14 26.89
CA HIS A 158 -16.19 -26.68 27.65
C HIS A 158 -15.60 -27.78 28.54
N ASP A 159 -16.46 -28.50 29.26
CA ASP A 159 -16.05 -29.60 30.17
C ASP A 159 -15.34 -30.73 29.39
N GLU A 160 -15.84 -31.05 28.19
CA GLU A 160 -15.26 -32.02 27.27
C GLU A 160 -14.02 -31.47 26.53
N LYS A 161 -13.64 -30.20 26.72
CA LYS A 161 -12.51 -29.51 26.06
C LYS A 161 -12.63 -29.50 24.53
N VAL A 162 -13.83 -29.56 23.97
CA VAL A 162 -14.10 -29.41 22.54
C VAL A 162 -13.95 -27.94 22.14
N ILE A 163 -14.34 -27.05 23.04
CA ILE A 163 -14.20 -25.58 22.88
C ILE A 163 -13.37 -25.00 24.03
N GLY A 164 -12.80 -23.81 23.81
CA GLY A 164 -12.08 -23.07 24.81
C GLY A 164 -12.58 -21.63 24.91
N GLY A 165 -12.47 -21.05 26.10
CA GLY A 165 -12.67 -19.63 26.32
C GLY A 165 -11.48 -18.77 25.86
N PRO A 166 -11.55 -17.44 26.13
CA PRO A 166 -10.50 -16.48 25.75
C PRO A 166 -9.13 -16.87 26.29
N ARG A 167 -8.11 -16.72 25.44
CA ARG A 167 -6.69 -16.96 25.79
C ARG A 167 -5.86 -15.74 25.44
#